data_941b0301182dc6e3bf6c8ab479396739
#
_entry.id   941b0301182dc6e3bf6c8ab479396739
#
_cell.length_a   1.000
_cell.length_b   1.000
_cell.length_c   1.000
_cell.angle_alpha   90.00
_cell.angle_beta   90.00
_cell.angle_gamma   90.00
#
_symmetry.space_group_name_H-M   'P 1'
#
loop_
_entity.id
_entity.type
_entity.pdbx_description
1 polymer ?
#
loop_
_entity_poly.entity_id
_entity_poly.type
_entity_poly.pdbx_seq_one_letter_code
_entity_poly.pdbx_strand_id
1 'polypeptide(L)'
;MTDHARPHLIEFPKLGLSDIGYISVAENDDKLLPFAIQRIFWTYYTPESIVRGRHAHYRTQQVIIAATGRITVTTEQAKGDIQTFQLENPQVGLYIPPFCWHTMLYSHTAVQLVLASQPYDEADYIRDYNQLRALWQQA
;
A
#
# COMPACT_ATOMS: atom_id res chain seq x y z
N MET A 1 -19.75 13.43 -0.81
CA MET A 1 -18.62 12.62 -0.44
C MET A 1 -17.33 13.34 -0.77
N THR A 2 -16.46 13.42 0.17
CA THR A 2 -15.18 14.05 -0.04
C THR A 2 -14.41 13.33 -1.12
N ASP A 3 -13.67 14.11 -1.88
CA ASP A 3 -12.79 13.60 -2.90
C ASP A 3 -11.78 12.68 -2.22
N HIS A 4 -11.93 11.38 -2.42
CA HIS A 4 -10.99 10.44 -1.84
C HIS A 4 -9.67 10.53 -2.58
N ALA A 5 -8.60 10.60 -1.82
CA ALA A 5 -7.28 10.51 -2.39
C ALA A 5 -7.18 9.25 -3.25
N ARG A 6 -6.47 9.35 -4.34
CA ARG A 6 -6.20 8.20 -5.20
C ARG A 6 -4.91 7.53 -4.75
N PRO A 7 -4.74 6.24 -5.06
CA PRO A 7 -3.44 5.61 -4.91
C PRO A 7 -2.39 6.40 -5.70
N HIS A 8 -1.25 6.64 -5.07
CA HIS A 8 -0.17 7.38 -5.72
C HIS A 8 1.16 7.04 -5.07
N LEU A 9 2.24 7.28 -5.81
CA LEU A 9 3.58 7.02 -5.34
C LEU A 9 4.08 8.16 -4.47
N ILE A 10 4.80 7.80 -3.42
CA ILE A 10 5.49 8.73 -2.52
C ILE A 10 6.97 8.43 -2.61
N GLU A 11 7.77 9.45 -2.86
CA GLU A 11 9.21 9.30 -2.93
C GLU A 11 9.81 9.78 -1.61
N PHE A 12 10.43 8.85 -0.86
CA PHE A 12 11.06 9.17 0.42
C PHE A 12 12.46 9.74 0.21
N PRO A 13 13.01 10.43 1.21
CA PRO A 13 14.40 10.89 1.11
C PRO A 13 15.35 9.73 0.89
N LYS A 14 16.42 9.97 0.14
CA LYS A 14 17.47 9.00 -0.13
C LYS A 14 18.79 9.63 0.30
N LEU A 15 19.25 9.23 1.48
CA LEU A 15 20.44 9.79 2.12
C LEU A 15 21.61 8.82 1.95
N GLY A 16 22.73 9.30 1.44
CA GLY A 16 23.90 8.46 1.27
C GLY A 16 24.56 8.61 -0.09
N LEU A 17 25.46 7.69 -0.38
CA LEU A 17 26.24 7.67 -1.62
C LEU A 17 26.31 6.22 -2.11
N SER A 18 26.53 6.03 -3.40
CA SER A 18 26.56 4.70 -4.01
C SER A 18 27.65 3.79 -3.43
N ASP A 19 28.72 4.37 -2.89
CA ASP A 19 29.82 3.59 -2.32
C ASP A 19 29.62 3.17 -0.86
N ILE A 20 28.62 3.74 -0.18
CA ILE A 20 28.32 3.40 1.21
C ILE A 20 26.87 2.96 1.42
N GLY A 21 26.02 3.07 0.39
CA GLY A 21 24.62 2.74 0.49
C GLY A 21 23.75 3.91 0.89
N TYR A 22 22.44 3.64 1.03
CA TYR A 22 21.44 4.69 1.23
C TYR A 22 20.52 4.38 2.39
N ILE A 23 20.00 5.45 2.99
CA ILE A 23 18.93 5.38 3.99
C ILE A 23 17.74 6.16 3.45
N SER A 24 16.55 5.56 3.53
CA SER A 24 15.30 6.27 3.32
C SER A 24 14.54 6.33 4.63
N VAL A 25 13.83 7.44 4.84
CA VAL A 25 13.21 7.75 6.14
C VAL A 25 11.73 8.02 5.95
N ALA A 26 10.90 7.39 6.82
CA ALA A 26 9.49 7.72 6.97
C ALA A 26 9.26 8.13 8.42
N GLU A 27 8.69 9.32 8.63
CA GLU A 27 8.47 9.87 9.96
C GLU A 27 7.03 10.37 10.11
N ASN A 28 6.58 10.44 11.35
CA ASN A 28 5.29 11.05 11.68
C ASN A 28 5.45 12.57 11.80
N ASP A 29 5.75 13.23 10.70
CA ASP A 29 6.03 14.67 10.67
C ASP A 29 5.10 15.44 9.73
N ASP A 30 4.09 14.77 9.18
CA ASP A 30 3.08 15.34 8.27
C ASP A 30 3.65 15.91 6.96
N LYS A 31 4.88 15.59 6.61
CA LYS A 31 5.49 16.12 5.38
C LYS A 31 5.25 15.23 4.17
N LEU A 32 5.45 13.92 4.32
CA LEU A 32 5.31 12.97 3.23
C LEU A 32 4.14 12.00 3.44
N LEU A 33 3.95 11.55 4.69
CA LEU A 33 2.87 10.62 5.01
C LEU A 33 1.61 11.40 5.35
N PRO A 34 0.47 11.08 4.70
CA PRO A 34 -0.79 11.75 5.01
C PRO A 34 -1.48 11.19 6.27
N PHE A 35 -0.77 10.40 7.07
CA PHE A 35 -1.31 9.80 8.30
C PHE A 35 -0.17 9.52 9.29
N ALA A 36 -0.54 9.33 10.55
CA ALA A 36 0.39 8.89 11.58
C ALA A 36 0.50 7.36 11.56
N ILE A 37 1.72 6.84 11.60
CA ILE A 37 1.97 5.40 11.58
C ILE A 37 1.57 4.83 12.94
N GLN A 38 0.68 3.85 12.94
CA GLN A 38 0.28 3.11 14.14
C GLN A 38 0.58 1.63 14.06
N ARG A 39 0.93 1.13 12.88
CA ARG A 39 1.26 -0.29 12.69
C ARG A 39 2.22 -0.41 11.53
N ILE A 40 3.20 -1.30 11.70
CA ILE A 40 4.12 -1.69 10.62
C ILE A 40 4.07 -3.20 10.53
N PHE A 41 3.97 -3.74 9.32
CA PHE A 41 4.07 -5.17 9.11
C PHE A 41 4.80 -5.43 7.79
N TRP A 42 5.33 -6.66 7.65
CA TRP A 42 6.06 -7.02 6.44
C TRP A 42 5.71 -8.43 6.02
N THR A 43 5.69 -8.62 4.71
CA THR A 43 5.34 -9.89 4.06
C THR A 43 6.56 -10.36 3.27
N TYR A 44 6.89 -11.64 3.41
CA TYR A 44 8.08 -12.18 2.77
C TYR A 44 7.90 -13.66 2.43
N TYR A 45 8.73 -14.14 1.51
CA TYR A 45 8.74 -15.53 1.03
C TYR A 45 7.41 -15.97 0.41
N THR A 46 6.69 -15.05 -0.20
CA THR A 46 5.45 -15.40 -0.89
C THR A 46 5.80 -16.02 -2.25
N PRO A 47 5.23 -17.19 -2.58
CA PRO A 47 5.42 -17.77 -3.91
C PRO A 47 4.91 -16.83 -5.02
N GLU A 48 5.60 -16.81 -6.17
CA GLU A 48 5.27 -15.91 -7.27
C GLU A 48 3.87 -16.13 -7.83
N SER A 49 3.33 -17.33 -7.72
CA SER A 49 2.01 -17.66 -8.24
C SER A 49 0.87 -17.24 -7.32
N ILE A 50 1.16 -16.75 -6.13
CA ILE A 50 0.15 -16.43 -5.12
C ILE A 50 -0.15 -14.93 -5.15
N VAL A 51 -1.41 -14.59 -5.41
CA VAL A 51 -1.91 -13.22 -5.30
C VAL A 51 -2.38 -13.01 -3.86
N ARG A 52 -1.80 -12.03 -3.20
CA ARG A 52 -2.21 -11.65 -1.85
C ARG A 52 -3.00 -10.35 -1.87
N GLY A 53 -3.45 -9.92 -0.71
CA GLY A 53 -4.35 -8.78 -0.58
C GLY A 53 -5.79 -9.23 -0.76
N ARG A 54 -6.43 -8.80 -1.85
CA ARG A 54 -7.84 -9.08 -2.13
C ARG A 54 -8.73 -8.52 -1.02
N HIS A 55 -8.47 -7.26 -0.69
CA HIS A 55 -9.26 -6.57 0.33
C HIS A 55 -9.14 -5.05 0.17
N ALA A 56 -9.97 -4.37 0.93
CA ALA A 56 -9.91 -2.93 1.16
C ALA A 56 -10.12 -2.70 2.65
N HIS A 57 -10.06 -1.45 3.07
CA HIS A 57 -10.28 -1.07 4.45
C HIS A 57 -11.33 0.03 4.53
N TYR A 58 -12.07 0.05 5.64
CA TYR A 58 -12.98 1.17 5.92
C TYR A 58 -12.21 2.42 6.34
N ARG A 59 -11.17 2.27 7.17
CA ARG A 59 -10.47 3.39 7.80
C ARG A 59 -8.97 3.40 7.55
N THR A 60 -8.34 2.24 7.44
CA THR A 60 -6.88 2.15 7.36
C THR A 60 -6.37 2.75 6.05
N GLN A 61 -5.42 3.65 6.18
CA GLN A 61 -4.57 4.12 5.10
C GLN A 61 -3.26 3.36 5.16
N GLN A 62 -2.65 3.09 4.02
CA GLN A 62 -1.40 2.33 3.97
C GLN A 62 -0.40 2.97 3.03
N VAL A 63 0.87 2.73 3.30
CA VAL A 63 1.94 2.94 2.33
C VAL A 63 2.70 1.62 2.20
N ILE A 64 2.76 1.11 0.98
CA ILE A 64 3.42 -0.16 0.64
C ILE A 64 4.79 0.15 0.03
N ILE A 65 5.83 -0.51 0.55
CA ILE A 65 7.20 -0.35 0.05
C ILE A 65 7.76 -1.72 -0.27
N ALA A 66 8.38 -1.86 -1.45
CA ALA A 66 9.17 -3.05 -1.77
C ALA A 66 10.57 -2.84 -1.20
N ALA A 67 10.82 -3.37 0.01
CA ALA A 67 12.13 -3.23 0.65
C ALA A 67 13.20 -3.98 -0.14
N THR A 68 12.84 -5.07 -0.80
CA THR A 68 13.64 -5.77 -1.79
C THR A 68 12.72 -6.48 -2.77
N GLY A 69 13.23 -6.83 -3.95
CA GLY A 69 12.47 -7.53 -4.97
C GLY A 69 11.48 -6.60 -5.68
N ARG A 70 10.45 -7.22 -6.24
CA ARG A 70 9.45 -6.51 -7.04
C ARG A 70 8.04 -6.90 -6.60
N ILE A 71 7.17 -5.90 -6.47
CA ILE A 71 5.77 -6.10 -6.13
C ILE A 71 4.92 -5.39 -7.17
N THR A 72 4.03 -6.13 -7.81
CA THR A 72 3.03 -5.54 -8.70
C THR A 72 1.74 -5.39 -7.92
N VAL A 73 1.31 -4.15 -7.73
CA VAL A 73 0.09 -3.82 -6.99
C VAL A 73 -0.96 -3.33 -7.97
N THR A 74 -2.12 -3.96 -7.94
CA THR A 74 -3.27 -3.50 -8.71
C THR A 74 -4.28 -2.93 -7.74
N THR A 75 -4.74 -1.71 -8.02
CA THR A 75 -5.72 -1.01 -7.19
C THR A 75 -6.97 -0.74 -8.00
N GLU A 76 -8.11 -0.77 -7.32
CA GLU A 76 -9.38 -0.40 -7.94
C GLU A 76 -10.18 0.46 -6.98
N GLN A 77 -10.67 1.59 -7.48
CA GLN A 77 -11.61 2.47 -6.79
C GLN A 77 -12.93 2.51 -7.55
N ALA A 78 -13.90 3.24 -7.01
CA ALA A 78 -15.22 3.36 -7.60
C ALA A 78 -15.17 3.77 -9.07
N LYS A 79 -16.18 3.35 -9.84
CA LYS A 79 -16.34 3.69 -11.27
C LYS A 79 -15.28 3.05 -12.18
N GLY A 80 -14.74 1.91 -11.75
CA GLY A 80 -13.79 1.15 -12.57
C GLY A 80 -12.42 1.81 -12.70
N ASP A 81 -12.04 2.67 -11.76
CA ASP A 81 -10.73 3.32 -11.76
C ASP A 81 -9.67 2.32 -11.30
N ILE A 82 -9.09 1.62 -12.26
CA ILE A 82 -8.09 0.58 -12.01
C ILE A 82 -6.71 1.10 -12.39
N GLN A 83 -5.75 0.93 -11.47
CA GLN A 83 -4.36 1.31 -11.69
C GLN A 83 -3.45 0.14 -11.33
N THR A 84 -2.31 0.05 -11.99
CA THR A 84 -1.28 -0.94 -11.69
C THR A 84 0.03 -0.22 -11.43
N PHE A 85 0.67 -0.59 -10.32
CA PHE A 85 1.96 -0.01 -9.91
C PHE A 85 2.98 -1.14 -9.78
N GLN A 86 4.19 -0.89 -10.24
CA GLN A 86 5.29 -1.81 -10.06
C GLN A 86 6.29 -1.22 -9.08
N LEU A 87 6.41 -1.84 -7.92
CA LEU A 87 7.30 -1.38 -6.86
C LEU A 87 8.56 -2.22 -6.89
N GLU A 88 9.70 -1.59 -7.14
CA GLU A 88 10.99 -2.27 -7.18
C GLU A 88 12.13 -1.38 -6.68
N ASN A 89 11.79 -0.24 -6.12
CA ASN A 89 12.74 0.71 -5.56
C ASN A 89 12.38 0.95 -4.09
N PRO A 90 13.27 0.60 -3.14
CA PRO A 90 12.95 0.76 -1.71
C PRO A 90 12.76 2.20 -1.26
N GLN A 91 13.12 3.18 -2.09
CA GLN A 91 12.90 4.60 -1.81
C GLN A 91 11.44 5.01 -2.03
N VAL A 92 10.67 4.22 -2.78
CA VAL A 92 9.34 4.61 -3.24
C VAL A 92 8.27 3.81 -2.51
N GLY A 93 7.26 4.49 -1.97
CA GLY A 93 6.09 3.86 -1.40
C GLY A 93 4.85 4.13 -2.23
N LEU A 94 3.87 3.23 -2.13
CA LEU A 94 2.57 3.39 -2.76
C LEU A 94 1.53 3.67 -1.67
N TYR A 95 0.92 4.84 -1.73
CA TYR A 95 -0.19 5.20 -0.84
C TYR A 95 -1.47 4.53 -1.32
N ILE A 96 -2.18 3.88 -0.39
CA ILE A 96 -3.49 3.26 -0.65
C ILE A 96 -4.50 3.86 0.34
N PRO A 97 -5.54 4.55 -0.19
CA PRO A 97 -6.59 5.12 0.66
C PRO A 97 -7.59 4.07 1.12
N PRO A 98 -8.48 4.40 2.07
CA PRO A 98 -9.64 3.56 2.38
C PRO A 98 -10.53 3.31 1.16
N PHE A 99 -11.33 2.25 1.21
CA PHE A 99 -12.27 1.87 0.15
C PHE A 99 -11.58 1.61 -1.19
N CYS A 100 -10.32 1.24 -1.17
CA CYS A 100 -9.55 0.93 -2.37
C CYS A 100 -9.22 -0.57 -2.37
N TRP A 101 -9.80 -1.31 -3.30
CA TRP A 101 -9.50 -2.72 -3.48
C TRP A 101 -8.08 -2.86 -4.01
N HIS A 102 -7.30 -3.73 -3.42
CA HIS A 102 -5.94 -3.92 -3.90
C HIS A 102 -5.50 -5.37 -3.79
N THR A 103 -4.67 -5.75 -4.75
CA THR A 103 -4.05 -7.06 -4.81
C THR A 103 -2.57 -6.89 -5.07
N MET A 104 -1.77 -7.84 -4.60
CA MET A 104 -0.32 -7.82 -4.78
C MET A 104 0.17 -9.15 -5.33
N LEU A 105 1.11 -9.05 -6.25
CA LEU A 105 1.83 -10.19 -6.80
C LEU A 105 3.32 -9.92 -6.63
N TYR A 106 4.05 -10.89 -6.10
CA TYR A 106 5.43 -10.69 -5.64
C TYR A 106 6.42 -11.50 -6.45
N SER A 107 7.61 -10.93 -6.71
CA SER A 107 8.77 -11.78 -6.98
C SER A 107 9.09 -12.55 -5.70
N HIS A 108 9.69 -13.75 -5.84
CA HIS A 108 9.91 -14.61 -4.66
C HIS A 108 10.81 -13.97 -3.60
N THR A 109 11.72 -13.11 -4.02
CA THR A 109 12.63 -12.40 -3.11
C THR A 109 12.03 -11.14 -2.50
N ALA A 110 10.83 -10.76 -2.90
CA ALA A 110 10.23 -9.51 -2.45
C ALA A 110 9.98 -9.54 -0.95
N VAL A 111 10.27 -8.41 -0.31
CA VAL A 111 9.84 -8.11 1.05
C VAL A 111 8.97 -6.88 0.96
N GLN A 112 7.71 -7.03 1.32
CA GLN A 112 6.76 -5.93 1.37
C GLN A 112 6.74 -5.35 2.77
N LEU A 113 7.09 -4.08 2.90
CA LEU A 113 6.97 -3.33 4.15
C LEU A 113 5.75 -2.43 4.04
N VAL A 114 4.85 -2.49 5.03
CA VAL A 114 3.64 -1.68 5.03
C VAL A 114 3.60 -0.81 6.27
N LEU A 115 3.39 0.49 6.05
CA LEU A 115 3.11 1.47 7.08
C LEU A 115 1.60 1.69 7.09
N ALA A 116 0.96 1.55 8.24
CA ALA A 116 -0.49 1.62 8.35
C ALA A 116 -0.94 2.63 9.39
N SER A 117 -2.07 3.27 9.11
CA SER A 117 -2.61 4.35 9.96
C SER A 117 -3.39 3.87 11.16
N GLN A 118 -3.70 2.56 11.25
CA GLN A 118 -4.52 1.99 12.30
C GLN A 118 -3.87 0.74 12.86
N PRO A 119 -4.07 0.43 14.15
CA PRO A 119 -3.77 -0.89 14.67
C PRO A 119 -4.57 -1.96 13.92
N TYR A 120 -4.14 -3.22 14.01
CA TYR A 120 -4.89 -4.31 13.38
C TYR A 120 -6.28 -4.41 13.99
N ASP A 121 -7.29 -4.47 13.11
CA ASP A 121 -8.68 -4.68 13.48
C ASP A 121 -9.37 -5.37 12.31
N GLU A 122 -9.77 -6.63 12.49
CA GLU A 122 -10.42 -7.40 11.42
C GLU A 122 -11.71 -6.73 10.96
N ALA A 123 -12.42 -6.03 11.85
CA ALA A 123 -13.65 -5.32 11.49
C ALA A 123 -13.42 -4.18 10.50
N ASP A 124 -12.18 -3.72 10.36
CA ASP A 124 -11.82 -2.67 9.39
C ASP A 124 -11.58 -3.22 7.99
N TYR A 125 -11.53 -4.54 7.81
CA TYR A 125 -11.28 -5.14 6.51
C TYR A 125 -12.57 -5.35 5.73
N ILE A 126 -12.51 -5.11 4.44
CA ILE A 126 -13.55 -5.45 3.48
C ILE A 126 -12.95 -6.51 2.58
N ARG A 127 -13.35 -7.77 2.78
CA ARG A 127 -12.74 -8.91 2.09
C ARG A 127 -13.58 -9.44 0.94
N ASP A 128 -14.82 -8.98 0.82
CA ASP A 128 -15.74 -9.35 -0.24
C ASP A 128 -15.81 -8.23 -1.27
N TYR A 129 -15.34 -8.53 -2.48
CA TYR A 129 -15.31 -7.55 -3.56
C TYR A 129 -16.72 -7.02 -3.89
N ASN A 130 -17.72 -7.90 -3.87
CA ASN A 130 -19.09 -7.48 -4.19
C ASN A 130 -19.66 -6.57 -3.11
N GLN A 131 -19.29 -6.79 -1.86
CA GLN A 131 -19.67 -5.91 -0.76
C GLN A 131 -19.05 -4.52 -0.98
N LEU A 132 -17.79 -4.45 -1.37
CA LEU A 132 -17.14 -3.17 -1.64
C LEU A 132 -17.80 -2.46 -2.80
N ARG A 133 -18.14 -3.17 -3.87
CA ARG A 133 -18.84 -2.59 -5.01
C ARG A 133 -20.18 -1.96 -4.60
N ALA A 134 -20.91 -2.64 -3.72
CA ALA A 134 -22.16 -2.11 -3.19
C ALA A 134 -21.93 -0.82 -2.38
N LEU A 135 -20.86 -0.78 -1.58
CA LEU A 135 -20.51 0.42 -0.82
C LEU A 135 -20.12 1.58 -1.75
N TRP A 136 -19.41 1.31 -2.83
CA TRP A 136 -19.09 2.35 -3.81
C TRP A 136 -20.33 2.95 -4.45
N GLN A 137 -21.38 2.16 -4.63
CA GLN A 137 -22.62 2.63 -5.28
C GLN A 137 -23.47 3.49 -4.35
N GLN A 138 -23.24 3.42 -3.05
CA GLN A 138 -23.97 4.22 -2.06
C GLN A 138 -23.36 5.62 -1.88
N ALA A 139 -22.22 5.87 -2.42
CA ALA A 139 -21.49 7.11 -2.23
C ALA A 139 -21.85 8.17 -3.27
#